data_840d5548521625ab2ab78a758422a920
#
_entry.id   840d5548521625ab2ab78a758422a920
#
_cell.length_a   1.000
_cell.length_b   1.000
_cell.length_c   1.000
_cell.angle_alpha   90.00
_cell.angle_beta   90.00
_cell.angle_gamma   90.00
#
_symmetry.space_group_name_H-M   'P 1'
#
loop_
_entity.id
_entity.type
_entity.pdbx_description
1 polymer ?
#
loop_
_entity_poly.entity_id
_entity_poly.type
_entity_poly.pdbx_seq_one_letter_code
_entity_poly.pdbx_strand_id
1 'polypeptide(L)'
;KYLIETIELDKSKFENEFSDASYLLESKLLPYISYPYEWSFEQLKAAALHHLKFQLFLFDHNAVLRDATAYNIQFEGSEPIFIDVLSIKEYKDGEYWLAYKQFCENFLNPLLLRVIKGIPHNNWFRGALEGIETIELNKLLGLRDKISWNVFAHVVLQAKLIQKAINNPKTASKKVKHLKKFSKNSYKAILLQLFNWIKNFNLKKNKTIWEDYSETNTYKVEEFANKKKIVNQFVDKFKPNILIDLGCNTGDFS
;
A
#
# COMPACT_ATOMS: atom_id res chain seq x y z
N LYS A 1 11.17 0.80 12.01
CA LYS A 1 10.72 2.20 11.96
C LYS A 1 9.34 2.22 11.31
N TYR A 2 8.33 2.82 11.97
CA TYR A 2 6.97 2.86 11.42
C TYR A 2 6.66 4.21 10.76
N LEU A 3 7.10 5.29 11.40
CA LEU A 3 6.75 6.65 11.07
C LEU A 3 8.00 7.42 10.61
N ILE A 4 7.79 8.39 9.72
CA ILE A 4 8.82 9.34 9.33
C ILE A 4 9.34 10.06 10.57
N GLU A 5 10.64 10.33 10.61
CA GLU A 5 11.25 11.09 11.68
C GLU A 5 10.67 12.51 11.68
N THR A 6 10.09 12.89 12.81
CA THR A 6 9.42 14.18 13.00
C THR A 6 9.80 14.73 14.34
N ILE A 7 10.19 15.98 14.37
CA ILE A 7 10.55 16.73 15.59
C ILE A 7 9.60 17.90 15.79
N GLU A 8 9.35 18.25 17.04
CA GLU A 8 8.65 19.50 17.38
C GLU A 8 9.67 20.62 17.43
N LEU A 9 9.38 21.71 16.71
CA LEU A 9 10.22 22.90 16.70
C LEU A 9 9.77 23.90 17.77
N ASP A 10 10.71 24.64 18.31
CA ASP A 10 10.44 25.74 19.23
C ASP A 10 9.74 26.90 18.50
N LYS A 11 8.46 27.08 18.80
CA LYS A 11 7.62 28.13 18.21
C LYS A 11 8.17 29.53 18.40
N SER A 12 8.88 29.81 19.50
CA SER A 12 9.42 31.13 19.79
C SER A 12 10.35 31.68 18.71
N LYS A 13 10.95 30.75 17.91
CA LYS A 13 11.82 31.11 16.79
C LYS A 13 11.07 31.56 15.54
N PHE A 14 9.74 31.38 15.49
CA PHE A 14 8.87 31.58 14.33
C PHE A 14 7.63 32.44 14.66
N GLU A 15 7.67 33.23 15.74
CA GLU A 15 6.51 33.93 16.32
C GLU A 15 5.73 34.79 15.31
N ASN A 16 6.39 35.35 14.30
CA ASN A 16 5.75 36.21 13.30
C ASN A 16 5.03 35.45 12.17
N GLU A 17 5.35 34.18 11.97
CA GLU A 17 4.82 33.42 10.82
C GLU A 17 3.74 32.40 11.23
N PHE A 18 3.79 31.88 12.47
CA PHE A 18 2.94 30.75 12.91
C PHE A 18 2.30 30.99 14.30
N SER A 19 1.90 32.22 14.58
CA SER A 19 1.34 32.63 15.90
C SER A 19 0.18 31.74 16.34
N ASP A 20 -0.71 31.37 15.41
CA ASP A 20 -1.94 30.63 15.68
C ASP A 20 -1.76 29.11 15.70
N ALA A 21 -0.57 28.59 15.35
CA ALA A 21 -0.30 27.17 15.37
C ALA A 21 -0.21 26.64 16.80
N SER A 22 -0.82 25.49 17.11
CA SER A 22 -0.67 24.82 18.41
C SER A 22 0.69 24.16 18.53
N TYR A 23 1.18 23.54 17.46
CA TYR A 23 2.47 22.88 17.36
C TYR A 23 3.12 23.21 16.01
N LEU A 24 4.45 23.24 15.98
CA LEU A 24 5.24 23.34 14.75
C LEU A 24 6.08 22.08 14.62
N LEU A 25 5.84 21.31 13.57
CA LEU A 25 6.50 20.02 13.34
C LEU A 25 7.34 20.08 12.08
N GLU A 26 8.56 19.56 12.16
CA GLU A 26 9.44 19.35 11.02
C GLU A 26 9.64 17.85 10.79
N SER A 27 9.34 17.39 9.59
CA SER A 27 9.58 16.00 9.19
C SER A 27 10.80 15.90 8.27
N LYS A 28 11.52 14.79 8.39
CA LYS A 28 12.65 14.47 7.51
C LYS A 28 12.22 14.53 6.04
N LEU A 29 12.96 15.27 5.23
CA LEU A 29 12.75 15.30 3.79
C LEU A 29 13.10 13.93 3.17
N LEU A 30 12.16 13.36 2.41
CA LEU A 30 12.41 12.16 1.64
C LEU A 30 13.06 12.53 0.30
N PRO A 31 14.10 11.83 -0.14
CA PRO A 31 14.82 12.15 -1.38
C PRO A 31 13.99 11.89 -2.63
N TYR A 32 12.98 11.03 -2.53
CA TYR A 32 12.10 10.63 -3.63
C TYR A 32 10.68 10.38 -3.14
N ILE A 33 9.70 10.86 -3.90
CA ILE A 33 8.28 10.63 -3.65
C ILE A 33 7.73 9.73 -4.73
N SER A 34 7.02 8.68 -4.33
CA SER A 34 6.35 7.73 -5.23
C SER A 34 4.86 7.63 -4.94
N TYR A 35 4.10 7.24 -5.92
CA TYR A 35 2.64 7.18 -5.82
C TYR A 35 2.12 5.74 -5.99
N PRO A 36 0.97 5.37 -5.39
CA PRO A 36 0.42 4.02 -5.46
C PRO A 36 0.25 3.48 -6.88
N TYR A 37 -0.02 4.33 -7.87
CA TYR A 37 -0.11 3.94 -9.27
C TYR A 37 1.23 3.62 -9.94
N GLU A 38 2.37 3.92 -9.28
CA GLU A 38 3.73 3.60 -9.73
C GLU A 38 4.26 2.32 -9.10
N TRP A 39 3.67 1.91 -7.96
CA TRP A 39 4.18 0.81 -7.17
C TRP A 39 3.99 -0.55 -7.85
N SER A 40 4.97 -1.40 -7.70
CA SER A 40 4.84 -2.82 -8.01
C SER A 40 3.84 -3.50 -7.06
N PHE A 41 3.44 -4.73 -7.39
CA PHE A 41 2.60 -5.53 -6.48
C PHE A 41 3.25 -5.70 -5.11
N GLU A 42 4.55 -5.99 -5.07
CA GLU A 42 5.28 -6.21 -3.82
C GLU A 42 5.39 -4.92 -2.99
N GLN A 43 5.55 -3.76 -3.63
CA GLN A 43 5.52 -2.47 -2.92
C GLN A 43 4.14 -2.19 -2.33
N LEU A 44 3.06 -2.36 -3.09
CA LEU A 44 1.70 -2.16 -2.56
C LEU A 44 1.40 -3.15 -1.42
N LYS A 45 1.83 -4.41 -1.54
CA LYS A 45 1.72 -5.41 -0.48
C LYS A 45 2.53 -5.01 0.77
N ALA A 46 3.77 -4.55 0.59
CA ALA A 46 4.61 -4.08 1.69
C ALA A 46 3.98 -2.87 2.40
N ALA A 47 3.44 -1.91 1.64
CA ALA A 47 2.72 -0.75 2.17
C ALA A 47 1.48 -1.17 2.98
N ALA A 48 0.67 -2.10 2.47
CA ALA A 48 -0.50 -2.65 3.19
C ALA A 48 -0.10 -3.32 4.51
N LEU A 49 0.93 -4.16 4.48
CA LEU A 49 1.43 -4.83 5.67
C LEU A 49 2.03 -3.85 6.68
N HIS A 50 2.73 -2.82 6.21
CA HIS A 50 3.27 -1.76 7.04
C HIS A 50 2.16 -0.98 7.75
N HIS A 51 1.11 -0.58 7.01
CA HIS A 51 -0.05 0.10 7.58
C HIS A 51 -0.69 -0.72 8.70
N LEU A 52 -0.93 -2.01 8.47
CA LEU A 52 -1.53 -2.90 9.48
C LEU A 52 -0.61 -3.12 10.69
N LYS A 53 0.70 -3.26 10.49
CA LYS A 53 1.68 -3.36 11.59
C LYS A 53 1.71 -2.08 12.42
N PHE A 54 1.70 -0.93 11.77
CA PHE A 54 1.71 0.36 12.46
C PHE A 54 0.41 0.57 13.22
N GLN A 55 -0.74 0.25 12.61
CA GLN A 55 -2.04 0.29 13.27
C GLN A 55 -2.08 -0.62 14.51
N LEU A 56 -1.53 -1.85 14.45
CA LEU A 56 -1.44 -2.76 15.59
C LEU A 56 -0.54 -2.19 16.68
N PHE A 57 0.61 -1.62 16.31
CA PHE A 57 1.51 -0.97 17.24
C PHE A 57 0.84 0.19 17.97
N LEU A 58 0.18 1.08 17.24
CA LEU A 58 -0.56 2.20 17.81
C LEU A 58 -1.69 1.72 18.73
N PHE A 59 -2.41 0.68 18.33
CA PHE A 59 -3.51 0.12 19.09
C PHE A 59 -3.07 -0.46 20.44
N ASP A 60 -1.90 -1.05 20.51
CA ASP A 60 -1.30 -1.51 21.77
C ASP A 60 -0.87 -0.33 22.67
N HIS A 61 -0.74 0.89 22.11
CA HIS A 61 -0.45 2.14 22.83
C HIS A 61 -1.68 3.05 22.98
N ASN A 62 -2.91 2.50 22.84
CA ASN A 62 -4.18 3.23 22.91
C ASN A 62 -4.31 4.36 21.87
N ALA A 63 -3.70 4.18 20.69
CA ALA A 63 -3.83 5.09 19.57
C ALA A 63 -4.25 4.33 18.30
N VAL A 64 -4.77 5.04 17.31
CA VAL A 64 -5.21 4.49 16.02
C VAL A 64 -4.99 5.52 14.91
N LEU A 65 -4.92 5.06 13.68
CA LEU A 65 -4.94 5.90 12.49
C LEU A 65 -6.40 6.29 12.15
N ARG A 66 -6.61 7.55 11.79
CA ARG A 66 -7.91 8.09 11.35
C ARG A 66 -8.30 7.59 9.98
N ASP A 67 -7.32 7.42 9.10
CA ASP A 67 -7.50 7.01 7.72
C ASP A 67 -6.50 5.91 7.32
N ALA A 68 -6.70 5.37 6.12
CA ALA A 68 -5.89 4.29 5.58
C ALA A 68 -5.65 4.51 4.08
N THR A 69 -5.37 5.74 3.69
CA THR A 69 -4.99 6.01 2.31
C THR A 69 -3.57 5.50 2.03
N ALA A 70 -3.36 4.95 0.85
CA ALA A 70 -2.04 4.51 0.40
C ALA A 70 -1.07 5.69 0.21
N TYR A 71 -1.59 6.90 0.00
CA TYR A 71 -0.80 8.12 -0.15
C TYR A 71 -0.09 8.56 1.14
N ASN A 72 -0.49 8.04 2.30
CA ASN A 72 0.19 8.28 3.57
C ASN A 72 1.40 7.36 3.79
N ILE A 73 1.79 6.58 2.77
CA ILE A 73 2.98 5.73 2.80
C ILE A 73 3.94 6.17 1.70
N GLN A 74 5.22 6.20 2.04
CA GLN A 74 6.33 6.41 1.13
C GLN A 74 7.38 5.33 1.34
N PHE A 75 8.45 5.36 0.56
CA PHE A 75 9.52 4.37 0.66
C PHE A 75 10.88 5.03 0.91
N GLU A 76 11.62 4.53 1.90
CA GLU A 76 13.06 4.76 2.06
C GLU A 76 13.80 3.51 1.53
N GLY A 77 14.32 3.57 0.31
CA GLY A 77 14.82 2.38 -0.38
C GLY A 77 13.67 1.40 -0.67
N SER A 78 13.75 0.18 -0.14
CA SER A 78 12.69 -0.84 -0.25
C SER A 78 11.68 -0.82 0.92
N GLU A 79 11.95 -0.06 1.97
CA GLU A 79 11.18 -0.11 3.21
C GLU A 79 10.07 0.95 3.21
N PRO A 80 8.80 0.54 3.42
CA PRO A 80 7.70 1.49 3.54
C PRO A 80 7.77 2.25 4.86
N ILE A 81 7.40 3.52 4.81
CA ILE A 81 7.33 4.43 5.96
C ILE A 81 6.03 5.24 5.92
N PHE A 82 5.36 5.37 7.07
CA PHE A 82 4.17 6.19 7.20
C PHE A 82 4.56 7.67 7.37
N ILE A 83 3.91 8.59 6.66
CA ILE A 83 4.34 10.00 6.60
C ILE A 83 3.34 11.00 7.23
N ASP A 84 2.09 10.59 7.48
CA ASP A 84 1.07 11.50 8.00
C ASP A 84 0.94 11.38 9.54
N VAL A 85 1.75 12.16 10.25
CA VAL A 85 1.72 12.22 11.72
C VAL A 85 0.36 12.63 12.26
N LEU A 86 -0.36 13.52 11.53
CA LEU A 86 -1.63 14.10 11.98
C LEU A 86 -2.79 13.11 11.89
N SER A 87 -2.62 12.00 11.18
CA SER A 87 -3.59 10.91 11.11
C SER A 87 -3.68 10.10 12.42
N ILE A 88 -2.71 10.23 13.33
CA ILE A 88 -2.71 9.51 14.61
C ILE A 88 -3.68 10.18 15.59
N LYS A 89 -4.54 9.40 16.20
CA LYS A 89 -5.46 9.85 17.25
C LYS A 89 -5.53 8.85 18.41
N GLU A 90 -6.01 9.32 19.56
CA GLU A 90 -6.34 8.45 20.69
C GLU A 90 -7.46 7.46 20.32
N TYR A 91 -7.29 6.19 20.71
CA TYR A 91 -8.33 5.17 20.60
C TYR A 91 -9.37 5.34 21.70
N LYS A 92 -10.65 5.34 21.31
CA LYS A 92 -11.77 5.36 22.25
C LYS A 92 -12.36 3.96 22.38
N ASP A 93 -12.47 3.47 23.62
CA ASP A 93 -12.98 2.12 23.86
C ASP A 93 -14.37 1.90 23.25
N GLY A 94 -14.48 0.84 22.47
CA GLY A 94 -15.72 0.47 21.76
C GLY A 94 -15.88 1.12 20.38
N GLU A 95 -14.92 1.94 19.91
CA GLU A 95 -15.01 2.47 18.54
C GLU A 95 -14.67 1.41 17.48
N TYR A 96 -15.29 1.56 16.31
CA TYR A 96 -15.03 0.75 15.13
C TYR A 96 -13.80 1.27 14.38
N TRP A 97 -13.16 0.40 13.61
CA TRP A 97 -12.12 0.82 12.68
C TRP A 97 -12.72 1.63 11.53
N LEU A 98 -12.75 2.95 11.69
CA LEU A 98 -13.37 3.87 10.73
C LEU A 98 -12.67 3.85 9.36
N ALA A 99 -11.37 3.66 9.34
CA ALA A 99 -10.57 3.57 8.12
C ALA A 99 -10.66 2.21 7.39
N TYR A 100 -11.45 1.25 7.90
CA TYR A 100 -11.55 -0.10 7.33
C TYR A 100 -11.94 -0.11 5.85
N LYS A 101 -12.98 0.67 5.48
CA LYS A 101 -13.42 0.77 4.07
C LYS A 101 -12.28 1.30 3.20
N GLN A 102 -11.64 2.37 3.62
CA GLN A 102 -10.54 3.00 2.89
C GLN A 102 -9.35 2.06 2.77
N PHE A 103 -9.00 1.31 3.82
CA PHE A 103 -7.98 0.27 3.75
C PHE A 103 -8.32 -0.80 2.71
N CYS A 104 -9.56 -1.26 2.68
CA CYS A 104 -9.98 -2.22 1.66
C CYS A 104 -9.83 -1.65 0.25
N GLU A 105 -10.28 -0.43 0.01
CA GLU A 105 -10.27 0.21 -1.31
C GLU A 105 -8.87 0.59 -1.78
N ASN A 106 -8.00 1.04 -0.86
CA ASN A 106 -6.64 1.46 -1.21
C ASN A 106 -5.63 0.30 -1.27
N PHE A 107 -5.81 -0.75 -0.49
CA PHE A 107 -4.83 -1.84 -0.39
C PHE A 107 -5.39 -3.22 -0.74
N LEU A 108 -6.43 -3.67 -0.03
CA LEU A 108 -6.91 -5.04 -0.16
C LEU A 108 -7.49 -5.33 -1.55
N ASN A 109 -8.38 -4.47 -2.04
CA ASN A 109 -9.05 -4.66 -3.31
C ASN A 109 -8.09 -4.64 -4.51
N PRO A 110 -7.14 -3.68 -4.61
CA PRO A 110 -6.10 -3.68 -5.63
C PRO A 110 -5.23 -4.95 -5.60
N LEU A 111 -4.82 -5.40 -4.41
CA LEU A 111 -4.04 -6.63 -4.26
C LEU A 111 -4.84 -7.86 -4.69
N LEU A 112 -6.12 -7.96 -4.30
CA LEU A 112 -7.01 -9.06 -4.70
C LEU A 112 -7.26 -9.08 -6.21
N LEU A 113 -7.47 -7.92 -6.84
CA LEU A 113 -7.62 -7.81 -8.28
C LEU A 113 -6.40 -8.42 -8.99
N ARG A 114 -5.20 -8.12 -8.51
CA ARG A 114 -3.97 -8.65 -9.08
C ARG A 114 -3.80 -10.14 -8.83
N VAL A 115 -4.02 -10.62 -7.61
CA VAL A 115 -3.84 -12.04 -7.23
C VAL A 115 -4.87 -12.94 -7.88
N ILE A 116 -6.14 -12.52 -7.94
CA ILE A 116 -7.24 -13.36 -8.41
C ILE A 116 -7.41 -13.26 -9.91
N LYS A 117 -7.33 -12.04 -10.47
CA LYS A 117 -7.62 -11.77 -11.89
C LYS A 117 -6.37 -11.52 -12.73
N GLY A 118 -5.20 -11.35 -12.12
CA GLY A 118 -3.98 -11.00 -12.84
C GLY A 118 -3.97 -9.55 -13.37
N ILE A 119 -4.96 -8.73 -13.06
CA ILE A 119 -5.11 -7.36 -13.57
C ILE A 119 -4.26 -6.41 -12.72
N PRO A 120 -3.36 -5.62 -13.31
CA PRO A 120 -2.57 -4.61 -12.59
C PRO A 120 -3.45 -3.53 -11.97
N HIS A 121 -3.14 -3.15 -10.73
CA HIS A 121 -3.85 -2.09 -10.01
C HIS A 121 -3.50 -0.68 -10.50
N ASN A 122 -2.34 -0.52 -11.12
CA ASN A 122 -1.76 0.78 -11.50
C ASN A 122 -2.70 1.64 -12.34
N ASN A 123 -3.32 1.06 -13.38
CA ASN A 123 -4.24 1.77 -14.26
C ASN A 123 -5.51 2.21 -13.53
N TRP A 124 -5.94 1.44 -12.54
CA TRP A 124 -7.11 1.78 -11.73
C TRP A 124 -6.83 3.00 -10.85
N PHE A 125 -5.71 2.99 -10.15
CA PHE A 125 -5.29 4.14 -9.32
C PHE A 125 -5.09 5.43 -10.12
N ARG A 126 -4.68 5.36 -11.39
CA ARG A 126 -4.59 6.55 -12.25
C ARG A 126 -5.96 7.15 -12.55
N GLY A 127 -7.01 6.34 -12.62
CA GLY A 127 -8.39 6.77 -12.87
C GLY A 127 -9.18 7.09 -11.60
N ALA A 128 -8.78 6.50 -10.45
CA ALA A 128 -9.48 6.63 -9.17
C ALA A 128 -8.46 6.65 -8.02
N LEU A 129 -8.12 7.85 -7.53
CA LEU A 129 -7.12 8.02 -6.45
C LEU A 129 -7.53 7.33 -5.14
N GLU A 130 -8.83 7.13 -4.92
CA GLU A 130 -9.35 6.39 -3.76
C GLU A 130 -9.22 4.86 -3.88
N GLY A 131 -8.59 4.38 -4.96
CA GLY A 131 -8.37 2.97 -5.21
C GLY A 131 -9.54 2.26 -5.89
N ILE A 132 -9.84 1.03 -5.48
CA ILE A 132 -10.88 0.20 -6.11
C ILE A 132 -12.05 0.03 -5.14
N GLU A 133 -13.22 0.54 -5.51
CA GLU A 133 -14.42 0.36 -4.70
C GLU A 133 -14.76 -1.13 -4.49
N THR A 134 -15.14 -1.48 -3.25
CA THR A 134 -15.49 -2.88 -2.93
C THR A 134 -16.66 -3.41 -3.77
N ILE A 135 -17.62 -2.54 -4.13
CA ILE A 135 -18.73 -2.90 -5.02
C ILE A 135 -18.22 -3.25 -6.42
N GLU A 136 -17.27 -2.50 -6.95
CA GLU A 136 -16.69 -2.73 -8.27
C GLU A 136 -15.88 -4.03 -8.30
N LEU A 137 -15.00 -4.23 -7.32
CA LEU A 137 -14.27 -5.50 -7.21
C LEU A 137 -15.25 -6.68 -7.12
N ASN A 138 -16.31 -6.59 -6.32
CA ASN A 138 -17.29 -7.67 -6.20
C ASN A 138 -17.97 -8.01 -7.54
N LYS A 139 -18.19 -7.02 -8.43
CA LYS A 139 -18.73 -7.27 -9.78
C LYS A 139 -17.73 -8.01 -10.67
N LEU A 140 -16.44 -7.73 -10.54
CA LEU A 140 -15.37 -8.36 -11.31
C LEU A 140 -15.07 -9.80 -10.89
N LEU A 141 -15.36 -10.17 -9.64
CA LEU A 141 -15.14 -11.50 -9.12
C LEU A 141 -16.22 -12.49 -9.60
N GLY A 142 -15.77 -13.63 -10.12
CA GLY A 142 -16.65 -14.76 -10.47
C GLY A 142 -17.13 -15.53 -9.23
N LEU A 143 -18.07 -16.46 -9.43
CA LEU A 143 -18.63 -17.26 -8.33
C LEU A 143 -17.55 -18.07 -7.59
N ARG A 144 -16.60 -18.67 -8.34
CA ARG A 144 -15.49 -19.44 -7.74
C ARG A 144 -14.56 -18.61 -6.88
N ASP A 145 -14.32 -17.35 -7.27
CA ASP A 145 -13.46 -16.43 -6.51
C ASP A 145 -14.08 -16.05 -5.15
N LYS A 146 -15.41 -16.12 -5.04
CA LYS A 146 -16.21 -15.74 -3.88
C LYS A 146 -16.37 -16.86 -2.82
N ILE A 147 -15.88 -18.06 -3.12
CA ILE A 147 -16.00 -19.22 -2.19
C ILE A 147 -15.10 -19.05 -0.97
N SER A 148 -13.93 -18.39 -1.12
CA SER A 148 -13.02 -18.14 0.01
C SER A 148 -13.72 -17.32 1.09
N TRP A 149 -13.66 -17.79 2.35
CA TRP A 149 -14.24 -17.08 3.50
C TRP A 149 -13.78 -15.63 3.60
N ASN A 150 -12.50 -15.37 3.40
CA ASN A 150 -11.96 -14.01 3.46
C ASN A 150 -12.51 -13.12 2.34
N VAL A 151 -12.60 -13.61 1.11
CA VAL A 151 -13.21 -12.86 0.00
C VAL A 151 -14.70 -12.63 0.28
N PHE A 152 -15.40 -13.65 0.78
CA PHE A 152 -16.80 -13.49 1.15
C PHE A 152 -17.00 -12.41 2.22
N ALA A 153 -16.22 -12.44 3.30
CA ALA A 153 -16.35 -11.52 4.42
C ALA A 153 -15.95 -10.08 4.07
N HIS A 154 -14.81 -9.90 3.41
CA HIS A 154 -14.22 -8.58 3.16
C HIS A 154 -14.63 -7.95 1.82
N VAL A 155 -15.17 -8.71 0.87
CA VAL A 155 -15.62 -8.18 -0.43
C VAL A 155 -17.13 -8.36 -0.60
N VAL A 156 -17.61 -9.62 -0.60
CA VAL A 156 -19.02 -9.89 -0.96
C VAL A 156 -19.99 -9.31 0.07
N LEU A 157 -19.77 -9.60 1.34
CA LEU A 157 -20.63 -9.11 2.44
C LEU A 157 -20.53 -7.59 2.55
N GLN A 158 -19.32 -7.03 2.47
CA GLN A 158 -19.10 -5.58 2.53
C GLN A 158 -19.79 -4.86 1.36
N ALA A 159 -19.64 -5.36 0.12
CA ALA A 159 -20.34 -4.80 -1.04
C ALA A 159 -21.86 -4.78 -0.85
N LYS A 160 -22.45 -5.85 -0.30
CA LYS A 160 -23.89 -5.92 0.02
C LYS A 160 -24.29 -4.90 1.08
N LEU A 161 -23.48 -4.74 2.13
CA LEU A 161 -23.76 -3.78 3.21
C LEU A 161 -23.66 -2.34 2.71
N ILE A 162 -22.66 -2.01 1.92
CA ILE A 162 -22.48 -0.69 1.30
C ILE A 162 -23.66 -0.39 0.37
N GLN A 163 -24.02 -1.33 -0.52
CA GLN A 163 -25.16 -1.15 -1.44
C GLN A 163 -26.47 -0.93 -0.69
N LYS A 164 -26.68 -1.68 0.41
CA LYS A 164 -27.87 -1.51 1.26
C LYS A 164 -27.88 -0.15 1.96
N ALA A 165 -26.74 0.35 2.38
CA ALA A 165 -26.63 1.67 3.00
C ALA A 165 -26.92 2.79 1.99
N ILE A 166 -26.42 2.67 0.75
CA ILE A 166 -26.69 3.61 -0.35
C ILE A 166 -28.20 3.63 -0.66
N ASN A 167 -28.82 2.46 -0.79
CA ASN A 167 -30.25 2.36 -1.14
C ASN A 167 -31.19 2.83 -0.01
N ASN A 168 -30.75 2.77 1.26
CA ASN A 168 -31.56 3.11 2.43
C ASN A 168 -30.79 3.94 3.48
N PRO A 169 -30.39 5.18 3.18
CA PRO A 169 -29.49 5.97 4.02
C PRO A 169 -30.09 6.29 5.40
N LYS A 170 -31.40 6.56 5.49
CA LYS A 170 -32.09 6.84 6.77
C LYS A 170 -32.08 5.64 7.74
N THR A 171 -32.22 4.42 7.20
CA THR A 171 -32.18 3.19 8.00
C THR A 171 -30.75 2.84 8.41
N ALA A 172 -29.76 3.10 7.53
CA ALA A 172 -28.36 2.91 7.82
C ALA A 172 -27.89 3.80 8.99
N SER A 173 -28.20 5.10 8.94
CA SER A 173 -27.81 6.05 10.01
C SER A 173 -28.47 5.73 11.38
N LYS A 174 -29.72 5.26 11.39
CA LYS A 174 -30.39 4.80 12.63
C LYS A 174 -29.69 3.57 13.22
N LYS A 175 -29.31 2.60 12.39
CA LYS A 175 -28.60 1.39 12.85
C LYS A 175 -27.24 1.70 13.43
N VAL A 176 -26.49 2.63 12.84
CA VAL A 176 -25.17 3.04 13.36
C VAL A 176 -25.29 3.59 14.79
N LYS A 177 -26.35 4.35 15.10
CA LYS A 177 -26.57 4.89 16.44
C LYS A 177 -26.85 3.82 17.51
N HIS A 178 -27.29 2.62 17.11
CA HIS A 178 -27.62 1.51 18.00
C HIS A 178 -26.60 0.34 17.94
N LEU A 179 -25.44 0.56 17.30
CA LEU A 179 -24.39 -0.46 17.28
C LEU A 179 -23.83 -0.66 18.70
N LYS A 180 -23.69 -1.93 19.09
CA LYS A 180 -23.00 -2.29 20.34
C LYS A 180 -21.54 -1.85 20.25
N LYS A 181 -20.96 -1.50 21.40
CA LYS A 181 -19.51 -1.23 21.49
C LYS A 181 -18.71 -2.37 20.84
N PHE A 182 -17.74 -2.01 20.01
CA PHE A 182 -16.90 -2.99 19.36
C PHE A 182 -15.76 -3.39 20.30
N SER A 183 -15.59 -4.67 20.59
CA SER A 183 -14.59 -5.08 21.57
C SER A 183 -13.17 -4.85 21.05
N LYS A 184 -12.25 -4.45 21.92
CA LYS A 184 -10.83 -4.26 21.61
C LYS A 184 -10.22 -5.52 20.98
N ASN A 185 -10.60 -6.70 21.49
CA ASN A 185 -10.14 -7.97 20.94
C ASN A 185 -10.64 -8.23 19.51
N SER A 186 -11.91 -7.89 19.23
CA SER A 186 -12.46 -8.04 17.87
C SER A 186 -11.80 -7.10 16.88
N TYR A 187 -11.47 -5.87 17.30
CA TYR A 187 -10.73 -4.92 16.48
C TYR A 187 -9.35 -5.49 16.12
N LYS A 188 -8.59 -5.92 17.13
CA LYS A 188 -7.24 -6.51 16.94
C LYS A 188 -7.29 -7.78 16.08
N ALA A 189 -8.33 -8.60 16.24
CA ALA A 189 -8.51 -9.82 15.45
C ALA A 189 -8.69 -9.54 13.96
N ILE A 190 -9.47 -8.49 13.58
CA ILE A 190 -9.62 -8.09 12.17
C ILE A 190 -8.29 -7.64 11.58
N LEU A 191 -7.51 -6.81 12.30
CA LEU A 191 -6.21 -6.36 11.84
C LEU A 191 -5.26 -7.52 11.60
N LEU A 192 -5.17 -8.46 12.56
CA LEU A 192 -4.33 -9.65 12.47
C LEU A 192 -4.77 -10.59 11.34
N GLN A 193 -6.07 -10.77 11.15
CA GLN A 193 -6.62 -11.58 10.07
C GLN A 193 -6.22 -11.01 8.71
N LEU A 194 -6.42 -9.71 8.49
CA LEU A 194 -6.04 -9.03 7.26
C LEU A 194 -4.52 -9.10 7.03
N PHE A 195 -3.74 -8.84 8.07
CA PHE A 195 -2.28 -8.94 8.00
C PHE A 195 -1.82 -10.33 7.54
N ASN A 196 -2.29 -11.38 8.20
CA ASN A 196 -1.92 -12.75 7.87
C ASN A 196 -2.41 -13.16 6.48
N TRP A 197 -3.57 -12.70 6.06
CA TRP A 197 -4.10 -12.99 4.74
C TRP A 197 -3.29 -12.30 3.65
N ILE A 198 -3.05 -10.99 3.76
CA ILE A 198 -2.26 -10.22 2.78
C ILE A 198 -0.81 -10.71 2.71
N LYS A 199 -0.21 -11.07 3.84
CA LYS A 199 1.15 -11.64 3.89
C LYS A 199 1.31 -12.85 2.97
N ASN A 200 0.27 -13.68 2.83
CA ASN A 200 0.27 -14.87 2.02
C ASN A 200 -0.13 -14.64 0.55
N PHE A 201 -0.34 -13.40 0.12
CA PHE A 201 -0.59 -13.10 -1.28
C PHE A 201 0.66 -13.31 -2.11
N ASN A 202 0.54 -14.10 -3.18
CA ASN A 202 1.61 -14.35 -4.12
C ASN A 202 1.06 -14.23 -5.55
N LEU A 203 1.84 -13.66 -6.44
CA LEU A 203 1.50 -13.65 -7.85
C LEU A 203 1.71 -15.05 -8.44
N LYS A 204 0.79 -15.46 -9.29
CA LYS A 204 1.03 -16.62 -10.15
C LYS A 204 2.21 -16.28 -11.08
N LYS A 205 3.19 -17.16 -11.15
CA LYS A 205 4.27 -17.03 -12.13
C LYS A 205 3.65 -17.16 -13.53
N ASN A 206 3.51 -16.06 -14.22
CA ASN A 206 3.21 -16.07 -15.64
C ASN A 206 4.54 -15.83 -16.35
N LYS A 207 4.96 -16.77 -17.19
CA LYS A 207 6.11 -16.52 -18.08
C LYS A 207 5.83 -15.27 -18.92
N THR A 208 6.77 -14.34 -18.91
CA THR A 208 6.77 -13.18 -19.79
C THR A 208 7.68 -13.47 -20.98
N ILE A 209 7.45 -12.82 -22.12
CA ILE A 209 8.34 -12.91 -23.28
C ILE A 209 9.78 -12.45 -22.98
N TRP A 210 9.99 -11.76 -21.85
CA TRP A 210 11.30 -11.25 -21.43
C TRP A 210 11.99 -12.17 -20.41
N GLU A 211 11.30 -13.20 -19.88
CA GLU A 211 11.87 -14.10 -18.85
C GLU A 211 13.04 -14.91 -19.40
N ASP A 212 12.92 -15.38 -20.64
CA ASP A 212 13.95 -16.17 -21.33
C ASP A 212 14.75 -15.32 -22.34
N TYR A 213 14.79 -13.98 -22.16
CA TYR A 213 15.43 -13.07 -23.13
C TYR A 213 16.92 -13.35 -23.33
N SER A 214 17.65 -13.72 -22.29
CA SER A 214 19.06 -14.11 -22.36
C SER A 214 19.28 -15.37 -23.24
N GLU A 215 18.28 -16.26 -23.31
CA GLU A 215 18.32 -17.51 -24.10
C GLU A 215 17.74 -17.29 -25.51
N THR A 216 16.80 -16.35 -25.68
CA THR A 216 16.04 -16.13 -26.91
C THR A 216 16.48 -14.88 -27.70
N ASN A 217 17.48 -14.15 -27.21
CA ASN A 217 17.99 -12.99 -27.91
C ASN A 217 18.67 -13.36 -29.22
N THR A 218 18.74 -12.42 -30.16
CA THR A 218 19.32 -12.59 -31.50
C THR A 218 20.82 -12.34 -31.54
N TYR A 219 21.48 -12.10 -30.40
CA TYR A 219 22.91 -11.82 -30.35
C TYR A 219 23.72 -13.09 -30.63
N LYS A 220 24.72 -12.97 -31.52
CA LYS A 220 25.77 -13.96 -31.62
C LYS A 220 26.68 -13.92 -30.40
N VAL A 221 27.33 -15.04 -30.09
CA VAL A 221 28.24 -15.14 -28.93
C VAL A 221 29.27 -14.04 -28.90
N GLU A 222 29.84 -13.70 -30.09
CA GLU A 222 30.83 -12.63 -30.25
C GLU A 222 30.26 -11.24 -29.99
N GLU A 223 29.01 -10.98 -30.41
CA GLU A 223 28.31 -9.71 -30.17
C GLU A 223 28.01 -9.50 -28.69
N PHE A 224 27.62 -10.57 -28.01
CA PHE A 224 27.39 -10.54 -26.56
C PHE A 224 28.71 -10.26 -25.80
N ALA A 225 29.79 -10.95 -26.17
CA ALA A 225 31.13 -10.70 -25.59
C ALA A 225 31.61 -9.27 -25.84
N ASN A 226 31.39 -8.74 -27.04
CA ASN A 226 31.75 -7.34 -27.38
C ASN A 226 30.93 -6.35 -26.56
N LYS A 227 29.62 -6.59 -26.36
CA LYS A 227 28.77 -5.73 -25.51
C LYS A 227 29.29 -5.71 -24.07
N LYS A 228 29.63 -6.86 -23.48
CA LYS A 228 30.26 -6.92 -22.14
C LYS A 228 31.57 -6.13 -22.09
N LYS A 229 32.41 -6.27 -23.10
CA LYS A 229 33.67 -5.52 -23.16
C LYS A 229 33.45 -4.02 -23.20
N ILE A 230 32.48 -3.54 -23.99
CA ILE A 230 32.15 -2.10 -24.08
C ILE A 230 31.66 -1.58 -22.73
N VAL A 231 30.75 -2.30 -22.06
CA VAL A 231 30.22 -1.92 -20.73
C VAL A 231 31.37 -1.85 -19.72
N ASN A 232 32.25 -2.87 -19.67
CA ASN A 232 33.40 -2.87 -18.76
C ASN A 232 34.36 -1.70 -19.03
N GLN A 233 34.68 -1.45 -20.31
CA GLN A 233 35.55 -0.30 -20.69
C GLN A 233 34.94 1.03 -20.27
N PHE A 234 33.61 1.18 -20.37
CA PHE A 234 32.91 2.37 -19.92
C PHE A 234 33.02 2.54 -18.40
N VAL A 235 32.75 1.48 -17.64
CA VAL A 235 32.83 1.50 -16.16
C VAL A 235 34.26 1.79 -15.71
N ASP A 236 35.26 1.12 -16.31
CA ASP A 236 36.68 1.31 -15.99
C ASP A 236 37.18 2.75 -16.27
N LYS A 237 36.66 3.34 -17.37
CA LYS A 237 37.01 4.70 -17.77
C LYS A 237 36.45 5.76 -16.82
N PHE A 238 35.16 5.61 -16.42
CA PHE A 238 34.47 6.65 -15.66
C PHE A 238 34.48 6.40 -14.15
N LYS A 239 34.73 5.15 -13.71
CA LYS A 239 34.77 4.73 -12.29
C LYS A 239 33.63 5.33 -11.45
N PRO A 240 32.35 5.14 -11.84
CA PRO A 240 31.24 5.75 -11.15
C PRO A 240 31.14 5.20 -9.74
N ASN A 241 30.76 6.05 -8.75
CA ASN A 241 30.45 5.60 -7.40
C ASN A 241 29.18 4.77 -7.33
N ILE A 242 28.23 5.00 -8.25
CA ILE A 242 26.96 4.30 -8.37
C ILE A 242 26.74 4.02 -9.85
N LEU A 243 26.45 2.76 -10.19
CA LEU A 243 26.02 2.31 -11.51
C LEU A 243 24.61 1.77 -11.42
N ILE A 244 23.72 2.23 -12.29
CA ILE A 244 22.34 1.76 -12.37
C ILE A 244 22.10 1.21 -13.77
N ASP A 245 21.73 -0.06 -13.86
CA ASP A 245 21.33 -0.71 -15.10
C ASP A 245 19.79 -0.76 -15.18
N LEU A 246 19.20 0.09 -16.02
CA LEU A 246 17.76 0.16 -16.23
C LEU A 246 17.32 -0.88 -17.27
N GLY A 247 16.48 -1.84 -16.84
CA GLY A 247 16.02 -2.93 -17.69
C GLY A 247 17.04 -4.06 -17.82
N CYS A 248 17.84 -4.28 -16.77
CA CYS A 248 18.95 -5.24 -16.71
C CYS A 248 18.54 -6.71 -16.98
N ASN A 249 17.27 -7.04 -17.00
CA ASN A 249 16.76 -8.41 -17.09
C ASN A 249 17.40 -9.32 -16.03
N THR A 250 18.24 -10.28 -16.44
CA THR A 250 18.99 -11.19 -15.56
C THR A 250 20.26 -10.58 -14.96
N GLY A 251 20.62 -9.37 -15.33
CA GLY A 251 21.81 -8.67 -14.83
C GLY A 251 23.12 -9.10 -15.51
N ASP A 252 23.05 -9.65 -16.73
CA ASP A 252 24.23 -10.17 -17.45
C ASP A 252 25.30 -9.11 -17.76
N PHE A 253 24.92 -7.83 -17.72
CA PHE A 253 25.80 -6.69 -18.00
C PHE A 253 26.03 -5.78 -16.78
N SER A 254 25.45 -6.12 -15.61
CA SER A 254 25.55 -5.35 -14.36
C SER A 254 26.73 -5.75 -13.50
#